data_7b5f01b6685cbf0092a79f67450331e6
#
_entry.id   7b5f01b6685cbf0092a79f67450331e6
#
_cell.length_a   1.000
_cell.length_b   1.000
_cell.length_c   1.000
_cell.angle_alpha   90.00
_cell.angle_beta   90.00
_cell.angle_gamma   90.00
#
_symmetry.space_group_name_H-M   'P 1'
#
loop_
_entity.id
_entity.type
_entity.pdbx_description
1 polymer ?
#
loop_
_entity_poly.entity_id
_entity_poly.type
_entity_poly.pdbx_seq_one_letter_code
_entity_poly.pdbx_strand_id
1 'polypeptide(L)'
;MSPLFDRLVVLSEPIRVRLLRVLSREELAVGELARVLQTSQPTVSRHLKLLDGGGWVLRRRVGTATYYRLVEEELPAELSTLWAVVSAAVEAEAEAPASLYTEDLRRLDGVLANRTADSEELFRRLGGRWDQVRRELFGEGFLAHLLGALLPPEQVRADLGCGTGALLPALAHGAAQVIGLDREQAMLDVAAERTAELPQVSLRRGLLDAMPIEAATVHLAVCALVLHHVREVAPVFAEVARILRPGGRLVLLDMVEHDREDYQSTMGHQHLGFSEAGLRALAAAGGLRLQSWTVLPPDPAAQGPGLFVASLQPLAPPA
;
A
#
# COMPACT_ATOMS: atom_id res chain seq x y z
N MET A 1 -6.65 49.75 -4.58
CA MET A 1 -5.17 49.96 -4.57
C MET A 1 -4.54 49.11 -5.66
N SER A 2 -3.32 49.42 -6.13
CA SER A 2 -2.62 48.56 -7.10
C SER A 2 -2.31 47.21 -6.46
N PRO A 3 -2.42 46.05 -7.18
CA PRO A 3 -2.06 44.74 -6.65
C PRO A 3 -0.68 44.67 -6.00
N LEU A 4 0.26 45.47 -6.47
CA LEU A 4 1.62 45.57 -5.90
C LEU A 4 1.56 46.16 -4.48
N PHE A 5 0.82 47.22 -4.24
CA PHE A 5 0.72 47.85 -2.92
C PHE A 5 0.02 46.94 -1.90
N ASP A 6 -1.00 46.19 -2.33
CA ASP A 6 -1.66 45.20 -1.48
C ASP A 6 -0.66 44.11 -1.03
N ARG A 7 0.20 43.65 -1.91
CA ARG A 7 1.28 42.67 -1.62
C ARG A 7 2.34 43.25 -0.67
N LEU A 8 2.77 44.49 -0.89
CA LEU A 8 3.74 45.17 0.00
C LEU A 8 3.15 45.38 1.40
N VAL A 9 1.88 45.72 1.50
CA VAL A 9 1.18 45.86 2.78
C VAL A 9 1.15 44.55 3.54
N VAL A 10 1.01 43.41 2.83
CA VAL A 10 1.09 42.10 3.49
C VAL A 10 2.46 41.87 4.13
N LEU A 11 3.57 42.25 3.49
CA LEU A 11 4.93 42.09 4.01
C LEU A 11 5.36 43.22 4.99
N SER A 12 4.62 44.32 5.12
CA SER A 12 5.01 45.44 5.97
C SER A 12 4.92 45.15 7.48
N GLU A 13 4.34 44.03 7.87
CA GLU A 13 4.19 43.64 9.27
C GLU A 13 5.20 42.58 9.66
N PRO A 14 6.12 42.82 10.61
CA PRO A 14 7.21 41.93 10.95
C PRO A 14 6.79 40.49 11.27
N ILE A 15 5.67 40.31 11.93
CA ILE A 15 5.17 38.96 12.28
C ILE A 15 4.84 38.14 11.04
N ARG A 16 4.40 38.74 9.94
CA ARG A 16 4.10 38.00 8.71
C ARG A 16 5.37 37.55 7.99
N VAL A 17 6.42 38.39 8.02
CA VAL A 17 7.75 38.00 7.50
C VAL A 17 8.34 36.86 8.31
N ARG A 18 8.23 36.89 9.65
CA ARG A 18 8.66 35.80 10.54
C ARG A 18 7.89 34.51 10.26
N LEU A 19 6.57 34.60 10.06
CA LEU A 19 5.75 33.44 9.67
C LEU A 19 6.21 32.83 8.35
N LEU A 20 6.42 33.67 7.31
CA LEU A 20 6.87 33.19 6.00
C LEU A 20 8.24 32.51 6.10
N ARG A 21 9.19 33.10 6.85
CA ARG A 21 10.51 32.50 7.04
C ARG A 21 10.46 31.14 7.71
N VAL A 22 9.65 30.96 8.72
CA VAL A 22 9.47 29.68 9.39
C VAL A 22 8.76 28.66 8.47
N LEU A 23 7.76 29.12 7.72
CA LEU A 23 6.98 28.30 6.80
C LEU A 23 7.71 27.95 5.50
N SER A 24 8.79 28.66 5.15
CA SER A 24 9.68 28.28 4.05
C SER A 24 10.58 27.08 4.43
N ARG A 25 10.76 26.85 5.74
CA ARG A 25 11.56 25.73 6.23
C ARG A 25 10.73 24.47 6.49
N GLU A 26 9.50 24.66 7.04
CA GLU A 26 8.71 23.52 7.48
C GLU A 26 7.19 23.81 7.43
N GLU A 27 6.41 22.77 7.19
CA GLU A 27 4.95 22.83 7.29
C GLU A 27 4.51 22.75 8.76
N LEU A 28 3.73 23.75 9.24
CA LEU A 28 3.40 23.90 10.64
C LEU A 28 1.91 24.20 10.86
N ALA A 29 1.38 23.66 11.96
CA ALA A 29 0.04 24.01 12.45
C ALA A 29 0.05 25.34 13.18
N VAL A 30 -1.14 25.99 13.31
CA VAL A 30 -1.30 27.28 14.00
C VAL A 30 -0.75 27.25 15.42
N GLY A 31 -1.00 26.16 16.17
CA GLY A 31 -0.49 26.00 17.54
C GLY A 31 1.05 25.91 17.63
N GLU A 32 1.68 25.29 16.63
CA GLU A 32 3.13 25.19 16.53
C GLU A 32 3.77 26.54 16.19
N LEU A 33 3.19 27.24 15.21
CA LEU A 33 3.61 28.60 14.85
C LEU A 33 3.49 29.57 16.03
N ALA A 34 2.43 29.45 16.84
CA ALA A 34 2.27 30.25 18.05
C ALA A 34 3.39 30.00 19.06
N ARG A 35 3.82 28.75 19.22
CA ARG A 35 4.96 28.39 20.09
C ARG A 35 6.29 28.90 19.53
N VAL A 36 6.53 28.74 18.23
CA VAL A 36 7.76 29.22 17.56
C VAL A 36 7.89 30.74 17.68
N LEU A 37 6.84 31.48 17.33
CA LEU A 37 6.87 32.95 17.32
C LEU A 37 6.64 33.58 18.70
N GLN A 38 6.38 32.78 19.74
CA GLN A 38 6.04 33.23 21.11
C GLN A 38 4.88 34.23 21.10
N THR A 39 3.79 33.85 20.40
CA THR A 39 2.59 34.73 20.30
C THR A 39 1.31 33.88 20.43
N SER A 40 0.15 34.55 20.55
CA SER A 40 -1.13 33.83 20.73
C SER A 40 -1.61 33.19 19.42
N GLN A 41 -2.28 32.04 19.52
CA GLN A 41 -2.89 31.36 18.35
C GLN A 41 -3.88 32.27 17.60
N PRO A 42 -4.76 33.06 18.25
CA PRO A 42 -5.64 34.00 17.55
C PRO A 42 -4.86 35.02 16.71
N THR A 43 -3.72 35.52 17.22
CA THR A 43 -2.85 36.43 16.47
C THR A 43 -2.25 35.77 15.25
N VAL A 44 -1.64 34.58 15.41
CA VAL A 44 -1.11 33.81 14.29
C VAL A 44 -2.19 33.52 13.25
N SER A 45 -3.35 33.05 13.69
CA SER A 45 -4.46 32.70 12.78
C SER A 45 -4.93 33.91 11.94
N ARG A 46 -4.98 35.10 12.54
CA ARG A 46 -5.35 36.34 11.83
C ARG A 46 -4.31 36.67 10.74
N HIS A 47 -3.02 36.60 11.04
CA HIS A 47 -1.95 36.86 10.07
C HIS A 47 -1.89 35.81 8.98
N LEU A 48 -2.06 34.54 9.33
CA LEU A 48 -2.13 33.46 8.34
C LEU A 48 -3.30 33.62 7.36
N LYS A 49 -4.46 34.09 7.83
CA LYS A 49 -5.60 34.38 6.93
C LYS A 49 -5.27 35.46 5.89
N LEU A 50 -4.47 36.46 6.26
CA LEU A 50 -4.01 37.49 5.32
C LEU A 50 -2.97 36.94 4.34
N LEU A 51 -2.06 36.09 4.81
CA LEU A 51 -1.06 35.42 3.98
C LEU A 51 -1.70 34.44 2.99
N ASP A 52 -2.68 33.63 3.44
CA ASP A 52 -3.45 32.70 2.61
C ASP A 52 -4.26 33.46 1.53
N GLY A 53 -4.99 34.51 1.93
CA GLY A 53 -5.74 35.37 1.00
C GLY A 53 -4.87 36.13 0.01
N GLY A 54 -3.60 36.39 0.34
CA GLY A 54 -2.61 37.01 -0.54
C GLY A 54 -1.82 36.03 -1.41
N GLY A 55 -2.07 34.71 -1.30
CA GLY A 55 -1.37 33.67 -2.09
C GLY A 55 0.07 33.40 -1.65
N TRP A 56 0.44 33.76 -0.39
CA TRP A 56 1.77 33.60 0.16
C TRP A 56 2.04 32.19 0.74
N VAL A 57 0.99 31.49 1.14
CA VAL A 57 1.10 30.19 1.81
C VAL A 57 0.09 29.21 1.25
N LEU A 58 0.48 27.96 1.19
CA LEU A 58 -0.39 26.84 0.97
C LEU A 58 -0.97 26.37 2.30
N ARG A 59 -2.20 25.89 2.27
CA ARG A 59 -2.83 25.30 3.44
C ARG A 59 -3.33 23.90 3.16
N ARG A 60 -3.15 23.00 4.14
CA ARG A 60 -3.64 21.63 4.09
C ARG A 60 -4.35 21.28 5.39
N ARG A 61 -5.50 20.66 5.30
CA ARG A 61 -6.25 20.20 6.48
C ARG A 61 -5.98 18.73 6.74
N VAL A 62 -5.66 18.40 8.00
CA VAL A 62 -5.47 17.04 8.47
C VAL A 62 -6.25 16.85 9.77
N GLY A 63 -7.36 16.10 9.72
CA GLY A 63 -8.28 15.97 10.84
C GLY A 63 -8.85 17.33 11.26
N THR A 64 -8.63 17.72 12.51
CA THR A 64 -9.04 19.00 13.07
C THR A 64 -7.99 20.10 12.92
N ALA A 65 -6.77 19.77 12.52
CA ALA A 65 -5.67 20.71 12.37
C ALA A 65 -5.57 21.26 10.94
N THR A 66 -5.15 22.52 10.82
CA THR A 66 -4.79 23.16 9.55
C THR A 66 -3.31 23.49 9.58
N TYR A 67 -2.58 22.96 8.61
CA TYR A 67 -1.17 23.17 8.38
C TYR A 67 -0.95 24.21 7.29
N TYR A 68 0.12 24.96 7.40
CA TYR A 68 0.52 26.00 6.46
C TYR A 68 1.97 25.79 6.06
N ARG A 69 2.30 26.09 4.80
CA ARG A 69 3.65 26.04 4.24
C ARG A 69 3.82 27.13 3.20
N LEU A 70 5.01 27.68 3.08
CA LEU A 70 5.43 28.46 1.93
C LEU A 70 6.26 27.54 1.02
N VAL A 71 5.86 27.40 -0.23
CA VAL A 71 6.59 26.64 -1.26
C VAL A 71 7.00 27.65 -2.31
N GLU A 72 8.27 28.01 -2.34
CA GLU A 72 8.79 29.12 -3.14
C GLU A 72 8.57 28.90 -4.64
N GLU A 73 8.67 27.63 -5.09
CA GLU A 73 8.47 27.23 -6.48
C GLU A 73 7.00 27.35 -6.92
N GLU A 74 6.07 27.36 -5.99
CA GLU A 74 4.62 27.49 -6.26
C GLU A 74 4.12 28.93 -6.14
N LEU A 75 4.97 29.87 -5.73
CA LEU A 75 4.61 31.29 -5.68
C LEU A 75 4.45 31.85 -7.09
N PRO A 76 3.43 32.72 -7.34
CA PRO A 76 3.41 33.56 -8.52
C PRO A 76 4.71 34.34 -8.68
N ALA A 77 5.18 34.52 -9.92
CA ALA A 77 6.49 35.11 -10.21
C ALA A 77 6.75 36.46 -9.49
N GLU A 78 5.72 37.29 -9.36
CA GLU A 78 5.83 38.58 -8.68
C GLU A 78 5.97 38.41 -7.15
N LEU A 79 5.33 37.40 -6.53
CA LEU A 79 5.50 37.11 -5.11
C LEU A 79 6.84 36.45 -4.83
N SER A 80 7.29 35.55 -5.70
CA SER A 80 8.61 34.91 -5.61
C SER A 80 9.73 35.98 -5.66
N THR A 81 9.65 36.93 -6.60
CA THR A 81 10.63 38.03 -6.68
C THR A 81 10.63 38.89 -5.41
N LEU A 82 9.46 39.28 -4.87
CA LEU A 82 9.35 40.02 -3.64
C LEU A 82 9.91 39.25 -2.44
N TRP A 83 9.61 37.95 -2.37
CA TRP A 83 10.09 37.10 -1.30
C TRP A 83 11.62 36.94 -1.35
N ALA A 84 12.21 36.78 -2.53
CA ALA A 84 13.67 36.68 -2.68
C ALA A 84 14.39 37.91 -2.12
N VAL A 85 13.85 39.12 -2.34
CA VAL A 85 14.42 40.35 -1.80
C VAL A 85 14.25 40.42 -0.28
N VAL A 86 13.07 40.13 0.23
CA VAL A 86 12.77 40.19 1.67
C VAL A 86 13.53 39.12 2.43
N SER A 87 13.58 37.89 1.93
CA SER A 87 14.29 36.78 2.58
C SER A 87 15.79 37.05 2.67
N ALA A 88 16.41 37.63 1.62
CA ALA A 88 17.82 38.01 1.65
C ALA A 88 18.09 39.10 2.74
N ALA A 89 17.22 40.10 2.88
CA ALA A 89 17.34 41.10 3.94
C ALA A 89 17.17 40.49 5.35
N VAL A 90 16.22 39.55 5.50
CA VAL A 90 15.99 38.83 6.75
C VAL A 90 17.17 37.93 7.13
N GLU A 91 17.79 37.26 6.17
CA GLU A 91 19.00 36.48 6.44
C GLU A 91 20.18 37.34 6.90
N ALA A 92 20.36 38.52 6.30
CA ALA A 92 21.35 39.45 6.76
C ALA A 92 21.08 39.95 8.21
N GLU A 93 19.81 40.27 8.55
CA GLU A 93 19.44 40.64 9.91
C GLU A 93 19.55 39.48 10.91
N ALA A 94 19.43 38.25 10.45
CA ALA A 94 19.53 37.05 11.28
C ALA A 94 20.97 36.81 11.78
N GLU A 95 21.98 37.36 11.13
CA GLU A 95 23.39 37.29 11.56
C GLU A 95 23.67 38.15 12.81
N ALA A 96 22.77 39.07 13.14
CA ALA A 96 22.93 39.93 14.32
C ALA A 96 22.79 39.14 15.64
N PRO A 97 23.60 39.46 16.67
CA PRO A 97 23.43 38.88 17.98
C PRO A 97 21.98 39.09 18.54
N ALA A 98 21.36 38.06 19.04
CA ALA A 98 19.98 38.07 19.58
C ALA A 98 18.88 38.45 18.58
N SER A 99 19.08 38.16 17.30
CA SER A 99 18.05 38.34 16.28
C SER A 99 16.80 37.50 16.57
N LEU A 100 15.62 38.11 16.48
CA LEU A 100 14.35 37.39 16.60
C LEU A 100 14.20 36.28 15.55
N TYR A 101 14.77 36.47 14.38
CA TYR A 101 14.73 35.50 13.29
C TYR A 101 15.55 34.24 13.62
N THR A 102 16.70 34.37 14.25
CA THR A 102 17.50 33.23 14.72
C THR A 102 16.84 32.51 15.89
N GLU A 103 16.25 33.26 16.80
CA GLU A 103 15.49 32.70 17.92
C GLU A 103 14.27 31.90 17.45
N ASP A 104 13.56 32.36 16.40
CA ASP A 104 12.43 31.61 15.81
C ASP A 104 12.88 30.28 15.25
N LEU A 105 13.98 30.23 14.50
CA LEU A 105 14.50 28.96 13.97
C LEU A 105 14.96 28.00 15.08
N ARG A 106 15.61 28.50 16.11
CA ARG A 106 16.00 27.67 17.27
C ARG A 106 14.76 27.09 17.96
N ARG A 107 13.67 27.87 18.12
CA ARG A 107 12.40 27.38 18.65
C ARG A 107 11.70 26.41 17.69
N LEU A 108 11.85 26.61 16.37
CA LEU A 108 11.36 25.67 15.37
C LEU A 108 12.01 24.29 15.57
N ASP A 109 13.34 24.24 15.71
CA ASP A 109 14.06 22.97 15.97
C ASP A 109 13.52 22.26 17.22
N GLY A 110 13.23 23.03 18.30
CA GLY A 110 12.62 22.50 19.51
C GLY A 110 11.19 21.95 19.30
N VAL A 111 10.38 22.63 18.46
CA VAL A 111 9.03 22.16 18.13
C VAL A 111 9.09 20.89 17.30
N LEU A 112 10.02 20.79 16.34
CA LEU A 112 10.22 19.59 15.51
C LEU A 112 10.75 18.41 16.33
N ALA A 113 11.70 18.66 17.25
CA ALA A 113 12.18 17.64 18.19
C ALA A 113 11.04 17.09 19.06
N ASN A 114 10.13 17.92 19.51
CA ASN A 114 8.95 17.49 20.28
C ASN A 114 8.00 16.62 19.43
N ARG A 115 7.82 16.88 18.13
CA ARG A 115 7.04 16.00 17.25
C ARG A 115 7.62 14.57 17.24
N THR A 116 8.93 14.45 17.12
CA THR A 116 9.63 13.15 17.13
C THR A 116 9.46 12.47 18.49
N ALA A 117 9.68 13.20 19.58
CA ALA A 117 9.49 12.69 20.95
C ALA A 117 8.04 12.24 21.23
N ASP A 118 7.05 13.03 20.76
CA ASP A 118 5.63 12.67 20.88
C ASP A 118 5.29 11.39 20.10
N SER A 119 5.90 11.20 18.93
CA SER A 119 5.75 9.99 18.11
C SER A 119 6.37 8.78 18.81
N GLU A 120 7.59 8.91 19.35
CA GLU A 120 8.27 7.83 20.09
C GLU A 120 7.48 7.43 21.34
N GLU A 121 6.97 8.40 22.10
CA GLU A 121 6.14 8.16 23.27
C GLU A 121 4.82 7.47 22.89
N LEU A 122 4.19 7.86 21.78
CA LEU A 122 3.00 7.22 21.25
C LEU A 122 3.29 5.75 20.91
N PHE A 123 4.36 5.47 20.16
CA PHE A 123 4.71 4.10 19.76
C PHE A 123 5.15 3.26 20.97
N ARG A 124 5.83 3.83 21.95
CA ARG A 124 6.17 3.13 23.20
C ARG A 124 4.91 2.73 23.97
N ARG A 125 3.90 3.58 24.04
CA ARG A 125 2.61 3.27 24.69
C ARG A 125 1.78 2.26 23.89
N LEU A 126 1.82 2.33 22.56
CA LEU A 126 1.04 1.45 21.70
C LEU A 126 1.71 0.11 21.43
N GLY A 127 3.02 -0.05 21.65
CA GLY A 127 3.88 -1.17 21.26
C GLY A 127 3.17 -2.50 21.04
N GLY A 128 2.72 -3.16 22.11
CA GLY A 128 2.01 -4.44 22.02
C GLY A 128 0.60 -4.37 21.42
N ARG A 129 0.04 -3.17 21.17
CA ARG A 129 -1.30 -2.97 20.58
C ARG A 129 -1.24 -2.36 19.19
N TRP A 130 -0.05 -2.08 18.67
CA TRP A 130 0.11 -1.41 17.38
C TRP A 130 -0.56 -2.17 16.23
N ASP A 131 -0.45 -3.47 16.21
CA ASP A 131 -1.07 -4.29 15.16
C ASP A 131 -2.60 -4.22 15.19
N GLN A 132 -3.21 -4.13 16.38
CA GLN A 132 -4.64 -3.91 16.51
C GLN A 132 -5.03 -2.52 15.98
N VAL A 133 -4.35 -1.46 16.40
CA VAL A 133 -4.59 -0.09 15.96
C VAL A 133 -4.42 0.04 14.44
N ARG A 134 -3.39 -0.58 13.89
CA ARG A 134 -3.15 -0.60 12.44
C ARG A 134 -4.30 -1.27 11.69
N ARG A 135 -4.81 -2.40 12.17
CA ARG A 135 -5.97 -3.08 11.57
C ARG A 135 -7.24 -2.23 11.63
N GLU A 136 -7.48 -1.57 12.76
CA GLU A 136 -8.64 -0.68 12.93
C GLU A 136 -8.58 0.54 12.00
N LEU A 137 -7.38 1.09 11.75
CA LEU A 137 -7.20 2.27 10.91
C LEU A 137 -7.13 1.97 9.41
N PHE A 138 -6.47 0.87 9.02
CA PHE A 138 -6.10 0.59 7.62
C PHE A 138 -6.64 -0.74 7.10
N GLY A 139 -7.26 -1.56 7.94
CA GLY A 139 -7.67 -2.92 7.60
C GLY A 139 -6.47 -3.88 7.47
N GLU A 140 -6.72 -5.08 6.94
CA GLU A 140 -5.69 -6.10 6.73
C GLU A 140 -5.24 -6.20 5.26
N GLY A 141 -6.06 -5.74 4.33
CA GLY A 141 -5.86 -5.92 2.89
C GLY A 141 -4.62 -5.22 2.32
N PHE A 142 -4.15 -4.13 2.92
CA PHE A 142 -3.04 -3.34 2.39
C PHE A 142 -1.73 -4.15 2.26
N LEU A 143 -1.49 -5.15 3.12
CA LEU A 143 -0.30 -6.01 3.03
C LEU A 143 -0.28 -6.83 1.75
N ALA A 144 -1.44 -7.36 1.32
CA ALA A 144 -1.53 -8.07 0.05
C ALA A 144 -1.21 -7.15 -1.14
N HIS A 145 -1.69 -5.91 -1.12
CA HIS A 145 -1.38 -4.91 -2.15
C HIS A 145 0.11 -4.54 -2.15
N LEU A 146 0.72 -4.36 -0.98
CA LEU A 146 2.16 -4.11 -0.86
C LEU A 146 2.98 -5.26 -1.47
N LEU A 147 2.62 -6.51 -1.14
CA LEU A 147 3.29 -7.69 -1.70
C LEU A 147 3.02 -7.84 -3.21
N GLY A 148 1.81 -7.49 -3.67
CA GLY A 148 1.48 -7.43 -5.09
C GLY A 148 2.37 -6.47 -5.87
N ALA A 149 2.77 -5.34 -5.27
CA ALA A 149 3.68 -4.38 -5.86
C ALA A 149 5.12 -4.91 -6.07
N LEU A 150 5.51 -5.99 -5.37
CA LEU A 150 6.80 -6.65 -5.54
C LEU A 150 6.83 -7.61 -6.73
N LEU A 151 5.66 -7.96 -7.30
CA LEU A 151 5.60 -8.82 -8.47
C LEU A 151 6.09 -8.07 -9.71
N PRO A 152 6.85 -8.73 -10.62
CA PRO A 152 7.32 -8.09 -11.84
C PRO A 152 6.16 -7.50 -12.64
N PRO A 153 6.28 -6.27 -13.15
CA PRO A 153 5.20 -5.62 -13.91
C PRO A 153 4.95 -6.32 -15.27
N GLU A 154 3.85 -5.95 -15.92
CA GLU A 154 3.49 -6.40 -17.28
C GLU A 154 3.34 -7.92 -17.47
N GLN A 155 3.16 -8.64 -16.39
CA GLN A 155 2.91 -10.07 -16.43
C GLN A 155 1.43 -10.39 -16.65
N VAL A 156 1.16 -11.50 -17.38
CA VAL A 156 -0.14 -12.18 -17.34
C VAL A 156 -0.14 -13.10 -16.12
N ARG A 157 -1.10 -12.89 -15.23
CA ARG A 157 -1.26 -13.65 -13.98
C ARG A 157 -2.61 -14.38 -13.98
N ALA A 158 -2.70 -15.52 -13.33
CA ALA A 158 -3.95 -16.27 -13.19
C ALA A 158 -4.19 -16.65 -11.74
N ASP A 159 -5.45 -16.49 -11.28
CA ASP A 159 -5.95 -16.99 -10.00
C ASP A 159 -6.88 -18.17 -10.29
N LEU A 160 -6.41 -19.38 -9.98
CA LEU A 160 -7.04 -20.65 -10.33
C LEU A 160 -7.93 -21.13 -9.17
N GLY A 161 -9.24 -21.08 -9.35
CA GLY A 161 -10.22 -21.22 -8.30
C GLY A 161 -10.33 -19.92 -7.50
N CYS A 162 -10.52 -18.80 -8.19
CA CYS A 162 -10.45 -17.46 -7.59
C CYS A 162 -11.57 -17.19 -6.57
N GLY A 163 -12.61 -18.02 -6.52
CA GLY A 163 -13.75 -17.83 -5.64
C GLY A 163 -14.33 -16.43 -5.78
N THR A 164 -14.51 -15.73 -4.66
CA THR A 164 -15.00 -14.35 -4.60
C THR A 164 -13.95 -13.30 -4.99
N GLY A 165 -12.80 -13.71 -5.53
CA GLY A 165 -11.78 -12.81 -6.07
C GLY A 165 -10.93 -12.08 -5.02
N ALA A 166 -10.71 -12.67 -3.84
CA ALA A 166 -10.00 -12.01 -2.75
C ALA A 166 -8.55 -11.62 -3.11
N LEU A 167 -7.87 -12.41 -3.94
CA LEU A 167 -6.49 -12.15 -4.37
C LEU A 167 -6.39 -11.28 -5.63
N LEU A 168 -7.45 -11.18 -6.42
CA LEU A 168 -7.43 -10.50 -7.72
C LEU A 168 -6.96 -9.04 -7.65
N PRO A 169 -7.40 -8.19 -6.68
CA PRO A 169 -6.91 -6.82 -6.59
C PRO A 169 -5.40 -6.73 -6.31
N ALA A 170 -4.86 -7.62 -5.50
CA ALA A 170 -3.42 -7.66 -5.21
C ALA A 170 -2.62 -8.15 -6.43
N LEU A 171 -3.14 -9.17 -7.14
CA LEU A 171 -2.53 -9.69 -8.37
C LEU A 171 -2.61 -8.69 -9.53
N ALA A 172 -3.59 -7.80 -9.53
CA ALA A 172 -3.78 -6.78 -10.57
C ALA A 172 -2.74 -5.66 -10.52
N HIS A 173 -2.02 -5.50 -9.40
CA HIS A 173 -1.05 -4.42 -9.26
C HIS A 173 0.08 -4.54 -10.29
N GLY A 174 0.16 -3.58 -11.22
CA GLY A 174 1.17 -3.56 -12.29
C GLY A 174 1.09 -4.72 -13.30
N ALA A 175 0.06 -5.56 -13.27
CA ALA A 175 -0.11 -6.66 -14.22
C ALA A 175 -0.58 -6.16 -15.58
N ALA A 176 -0.14 -6.80 -16.67
CA ALA A 176 -0.71 -6.59 -18.00
C ALA A 176 -2.13 -7.17 -18.09
N GLN A 177 -2.34 -8.34 -17.48
CA GLN A 177 -3.63 -9.01 -17.39
C GLN A 177 -3.68 -9.91 -16.16
N VAL A 178 -4.85 -10.02 -15.54
CA VAL A 178 -5.16 -11.03 -14.52
C VAL A 178 -6.37 -11.82 -14.98
N ILE A 179 -6.27 -13.15 -14.93
CA ILE A 179 -7.34 -14.07 -15.26
C ILE A 179 -7.81 -14.71 -13.95
N GLY A 180 -9.04 -14.41 -13.52
CA GLY A 180 -9.70 -15.14 -12.44
C GLY A 180 -10.52 -16.29 -13.03
N LEU A 181 -10.23 -17.52 -12.63
CA LEU A 181 -10.92 -18.72 -13.08
C LEU A 181 -11.66 -19.37 -11.92
N ASP A 182 -12.95 -19.63 -12.08
CA ASP A 182 -13.73 -20.43 -11.14
C ASP A 182 -14.80 -21.24 -11.88
N ARG A 183 -15.26 -22.35 -11.29
CA ARG A 183 -16.35 -23.16 -11.86
C ARG A 183 -17.72 -22.62 -11.47
N GLU A 184 -17.84 -21.95 -10.33
CA GLU A 184 -19.10 -21.51 -9.76
C GLU A 184 -19.43 -20.08 -10.17
N GLN A 185 -20.51 -19.91 -10.94
CA GLN A 185 -20.94 -18.57 -11.42
C GLN A 185 -21.21 -17.61 -10.26
N ALA A 186 -21.84 -18.08 -9.19
CA ALA A 186 -22.14 -17.25 -8.02
C ALA A 186 -20.88 -16.66 -7.36
N MET A 187 -19.74 -17.38 -7.40
CA MET A 187 -18.46 -16.86 -6.93
C MET A 187 -17.91 -15.77 -7.86
N LEU A 188 -18.01 -16.01 -9.18
CA LEU A 188 -17.57 -15.05 -10.18
C LEU A 188 -18.40 -13.75 -10.16
N ASP A 189 -19.68 -13.82 -9.84
CA ASP A 189 -20.51 -12.63 -9.73
C ASP A 189 -20.01 -11.71 -8.60
N VAL A 190 -19.65 -12.27 -7.45
CA VAL A 190 -19.04 -11.51 -6.34
C VAL A 190 -17.64 -11.00 -6.70
N ALA A 191 -16.85 -11.81 -7.42
CA ALA A 191 -15.54 -11.41 -7.90
C ALA A 191 -15.63 -10.24 -8.90
N ALA A 192 -16.67 -10.22 -9.75
CA ALA A 192 -16.93 -9.14 -10.70
C ALA A 192 -17.20 -7.80 -10.01
N GLU A 193 -18.02 -7.81 -8.96
CA GLU A 193 -18.27 -6.62 -8.12
C GLU A 193 -16.96 -6.09 -7.50
N ARG A 194 -16.14 -7.00 -6.96
CA ARG A 194 -14.86 -6.65 -6.31
C ARG A 194 -13.83 -6.07 -7.28
N THR A 195 -13.88 -6.47 -8.54
CA THR A 195 -12.89 -6.10 -9.57
C THR A 195 -13.44 -5.13 -10.62
N ALA A 196 -14.61 -4.55 -10.38
CA ALA A 196 -15.31 -3.67 -11.34
C ALA A 196 -14.44 -2.49 -11.84
N GLU A 197 -13.55 -1.97 -11.00
CA GLU A 197 -12.65 -0.86 -11.34
C GLU A 197 -11.25 -1.31 -11.80
N LEU A 198 -11.06 -2.60 -12.07
CA LEU A 198 -9.78 -3.19 -12.47
C LEU A 198 -9.87 -3.71 -13.92
N PRO A 199 -9.71 -2.85 -14.94
CA PRO A 199 -9.94 -3.23 -16.35
C PRO A 199 -8.99 -4.33 -16.85
N GLN A 200 -7.86 -4.55 -16.20
CA GLN A 200 -6.91 -5.62 -16.50
C GLN A 200 -7.36 -6.99 -16.00
N VAL A 201 -8.42 -7.08 -15.17
CA VAL A 201 -8.95 -8.35 -14.66
C VAL A 201 -10.01 -8.89 -15.60
N SER A 202 -9.88 -10.17 -15.98
CA SER A 202 -10.87 -10.92 -16.74
C SER A 202 -11.31 -12.16 -15.97
N LEU A 203 -12.60 -12.32 -15.76
CA LEU A 203 -13.16 -13.48 -15.09
C LEU A 203 -13.61 -14.52 -16.12
N ARG A 204 -13.29 -15.78 -15.87
CA ARG A 204 -13.62 -16.90 -16.75
C ARG A 204 -14.25 -18.02 -15.95
N ARG A 205 -15.38 -18.53 -16.44
CA ARG A 205 -15.96 -19.75 -15.89
C ARG A 205 -15.32 -20.97 -16.54
N GLY A 206 -14.84 -21.91 -15.75
CA GLY A 206 -14.21 -23.12 -16.25
C GLY A 206 -13.76 -24.08 -15.17
N LEU A 207 -13.42 -25.29 -15.57
CA LEU A 207 -12.85 -26.31 -14.70
C LEU A 207 -11.33 -26.21 -14.71
N LEU A 208 -10.69 -26.65 -13.62
CA LEU A 208 -9.23 -26.59 -13.48
C LEU A 208 -8.50 -27.66 -14.33
N ASP A 209 -9.19 -28.73 -14.69
CA ASP A 209 -8.69 -29.79 -15.58
C ASP A 209 -8.96 -29.54 -17.08
N ALA A 210 -9.65 -28.42 -17.39
CA ALA A 210 -9.96 -27.96 -18.75
C ALA A 210 -10.09 -26.44 -18.79
N MET A 211 -8.98 -25.74 -18.59
CA MET A 211 -8.97 -24.27 -18.42
C MET A 211 -9.17 -23.54 -19.75
N PRO A 212 -10.12 -22.58 -19.85
CA PRO A 212 -10.27 -21.74 -21.03
C PRO A 212 -9.18 -20.63 -21.08
N ILE A 213 -7.93 -21.04 -20.99
CA ILE A 213 -6.73 -20.19 -21.02
C ILE A 213 -5.80 -20.75 -22.09
N GLU A 214 -5.25 -19.84 -22.91
CA GLU A 214 -4.33 -20.24 -23.97
C GLU A 214 -3.01 -20.81 -23.43
N ALA A 215 -2.44 -21.76 -24.18
CA ALA A 215 -1.18 -22.39 -23.82
C ALA A 215 -0.03 -21.37 -23.78
N ALA A 216 0.89 -21.54 -22.83
CA ALA A 216 2.11 -20.76 -22.71
C ALA A 216 1.92 -19.24 -22.64
N THR A 217 0.83 -18.78 -22.01
CA THR A 217 0.53 -17.35 -21.86
C THR A 217 0.76 -16.82 -20.45
N VAL A 218 0.61 -17.65 -19.43
CA VAL A 218 0.62 -17.23 -18.02
C VAL A 218 2.04 -17.22 -17.46
N HIS A 219 2.43 -16.10 -16.83
CA HIS A 219 3.72 -15.95 -16.15
C HIS A 219 3.68 -16.47 -14.71
N LEU A 220 2.58 -16.19 -14.03
CA LEU A 220 2.35 -16.58 -12.64
C LEU A 220 0.91 -17.08 -12.49
N ALA A 221 0.76 -18.33 -12.11
CA ALA A 221 -0.51 -18.87 -11.64
C ALA A 221 -0.49 -18.94 -10.11
N VAL A 222 -1.62 -18.63 -9.48
CA VAL A 222 -1.86 -18.82 -8.05
C VAL A 222 -3.03 -19.79 -7.92
N CYS A 223 -2.96 -20.70 -6.96
CA CYS A 223 -4.05 -21.58 -6.59
C CYS A 223 -4.07 -21.64 -5.05
N ALA A 224 -5.10 -21.09 -4.43
CA ALA A 224 -5.14 -20.92 -2.99
C ALA A 224 -6.40 -21.57 -2.39
N LEU A 225 -6.20 -22.63 -1.58
CA LEU A 225 -7.24 -23.37 -0.87
C LEU A 225 -8.31 -23.97 -1.81
N VAL A 226 -7.84 -24.64 -2.87
CA VAL A 226 -8.72 -25.18 -3.94
C VAL A 226 -8.46 -26.63 -4.21
N LEU A 227 -7.19 -27.09 -4.26
CA LEU A 227 -6.85 -28.45 -4.73
C LEU A 227 -7.48 -29.55 -3.87
N HIS A 228 -7.67 -29.30 -2.59
CA HIS A 228 -8.34 -30.27 -1.70
C HIS A 228 -9.81 -30.54 -2.08
N HIS A 229 -10.43 -29.67 -2.89
CA HIS A 229 -11.76 -29.91 -3.47
C HIS A 229 -11.76 -30.65 -4.81
N VAL A 230 -10.60 -30.83 -5.42
CA VAL A 230 -10.45 -31.47 -6.74
C VAL A 230 -10.27 -32.96 -6.57
N ARG A 231 -11.06 -33.77 -7.28
CA ARG A 231 -10.97 -35.23 -7.19
C ARG A 231 -9.63 -35.76 -7.73
N GLU A 232 -9.24 -35.33 -8.92
CA GLU A 232 -8.01 -35.76 -9.58
C GLU A 232 -7.09 -34.56 -9.82
N VAL A 233 -6.00 -34.48 -9.08
CA VAL A 233 -5.09 -33.32 -9.09
C VAL A 233 -4.12 -33.34 -10.28
N ALA A 234 -3.68 -34.53 -10.74
CA ALA A 234 -2.71 -34.63 -11.81
C ALA A 234 -3.18 -33.99 -13.15
N PRO A 235 -4.46 -34.14 -13.60
CA PRO A 235 -4.97 -33.43 -14.75
C PRO A 235 -4.94 -31.90 -14.57
N VAL A 236 -5.20 -31.38 -13.36
CA VAL A 236 -5.09 -29.95 -13.06
C VAL A 236 -3.66 -29.48 -13.26
N PHE A 237 -2.67 -30.22 -12.77
CA PHE A 237 -1.28 -29.86 -12.95
C PHE A 237 -0.83 -29.94 -14.43
N ALA A 238 -1.39 -30.86 -15.22
CA ALA A 238 -1.15 -30.90 -16.65
C ALA A 238 -1.68 -29.65 -17.36
N GLU A 239 -2.87 -29.16 -16.99
CA GLU A 239 -3.41 -27.91 -17.49
C GLU A 239 -2.59 -26.69 -17.02
N VAL A 240 -2.17 -26.68 -15.76
CA VAL A 240 -1.25 -25.63 -15.27
C VAL A 240 0.06 -25.63 -16.08
N ALA A 241 0.66 -26.79 -16.32
CA ALA A 241 1.86 -26.89 -17.15
C ALA A 241 1.63 -26.39 -18.58
N ARG A 242 0.43 -26.63 -19.14
CA ARG A 242 0.04 -26.17 -20.49
C ARG A 242 -0.07 -24.63 -20.56
N ILE A 243 -0.74 -24.00 -19.59
CA ILE A 243 -0.97 -22.54 -19.62
C ILE A 243 0.25 -21.72 -19.25
N LEU A 244 1.16 -22.29 -18.43
CA LEU A 244 2.37 -21.60 -18.03
C LEU A 244 3.34 -21.46 -19.20
N ARG A 245 3.86 -20.28 -19.40
CA ARG A 245 4.93 -20.03 -20.37
C ARG A 245 6.27 -20.59 -19.87
N PRO A 246 7.27 -20.76 -20.75
CA PRO A 246 8.63 -21.05 -20.32
C PRO A 246 9.12 -20.07 -19.25
N GLY A 247 9.57 -20.58 -18.11
CA GLY A 247 9.95 -19.77 -16.95
C GLY A 247 8.78 -19.28 -16.06
N GLY A 248 7.55 -19.57 -16.45
CA GLY A 248 6.38 -19.34 -15.62
C GLY A 248 6.34 -20.26 -14.39
N ARG A 249 5.54 -19.93 -13.40
CA ARG A 249 5.42 -20.70 -12.16
C ARG A 249 4.00 -20.72 -11.61
N LEU A 250 3.68 -21.81 -10.91
CA LEU A 250 2.53 -21.90 -10.02
C LEU A 250 2.98 -21.64 -8.58
N VAL A 251 2.24 -20.80 -7.86
CA VAL A 251 2.29 -20.69 -6.40
C VAL A 251 1.02 -21.31 -5.85
N LEU A 252 1.19 -22.34 -5.04
CA LEU A 252 0.12 -23.11 -4.43
C LEU A 252 0.10 -22.86 -2.93
N LEU A 253 -1.07 -22.50 -2.39
CA LEU A 253 -1.37 -22.48 -0.96
C LEU A 253 -2.46 -23.51 -0.70
N ASP A 254 -2.21 -24.48 0.17
CA ASP A 254 -3.22 -25.46 0.57
C ASP A 254 -2.91 -26.04 1.96
N MET A 255 -3.74 -26.98 2.42
CA MET A 255 -3.62 -27.60 3.73
C MET A 255 -2.55 -28.68 3.75
N VAL A 256 -1.77 -28.69 4.82
CA VAL A 256 -0.91 -29.83 5.16
C VAL A 256 -1.81 -31.03 5.48
N GLU A 257 -1.36 -32.24 5.14
CA GLU A 257 -2.08 -33.48 5.41
C GLU A 257 -2.52 -33.56 6.88
N HIS A 258 -3.78 -33.94 7.10
CA HIS A 258 -4.43 -33.97 8.40
C HIS A 258 -5.46 -35.10 8.48
N ASP A 259 -5.97 -35.36 9.67
CA ASP A 259 -6.89 -36.46 10.00
C ASP A 259 -8.36 -36.04 10.25
N ARG A 260 -8.71 -34.81 9.89
CA ARG A 260 -10.08 -34.28 10.11
C ARG A 260 -11.05 -34.81 9.05
N GLU A 261 -11.50 -36.06 9.22
CA GLU A 261 -12.40 -36.74 8.28
C GLU A 261 -13.77 -36.04 8.12
N ASP A 262 -14.21 -35.30 9.16
CA ASP A 262 -15.43 -34.52 9.13
C ASP A 262 -15.45 -33.46 8.03
N TYR A 263 -14.31 -32.98 7.56
CA TYR A 263 -14.22 -32.00 6.47
C TYR A 263 -14.68 -32.58 5.11
N GLN A 264 -14.59 -33.90 4.93
CA GLN A 264 -15.11 -34.53 3.71
C GLN A 264 -16.64 -34.39 3.62
N SER A 265 -17.34 -34.61 4.73
CA SER A 265 -18.80 -34.56 4.77
C SER A 265 -19.34 -33.13 4.94
N THR A 266 -18.68 -32.26 5.69
CA THR A 266 -19.15 -30.90 6.03
C THR A 266 -18.73 -29.83 5.04
N MET A 267 -17.55 -30.01 4.40
CA MET A 267 -16.97 -29.02 3.49
C MET A 267 -16.74 -29.57 2.06
N GLY A 268 -16.99 -30.86 1.81
CA GLY A 268 -16.83 -31.48 0.49
C GLY A 268 -15.38 -31.68 0.07
N HIS A 269 -14.46 -31.84 1.03
CA HIS A 269 -13.06 -32.09 0.73
C HIS A 269 -12.89 -33.45 0.08
N GLN A 270 -12.17 -33.52 -1.03
CA GLN A 270 -11.78 -34.75 -1.70
C GLN A 270 -10.43 -35.27 -1.17
N HIS A 271 -9.59 -34.37 -0.67
CA HIS A 271 -8.30 -34.66 -0.03
C HIS A 271 -8.26 -34.00 1.35
N LEU A 272 -7.73 -34.70 2.34
CA LEU A 272 -7.45 -34.19 3.68
C LEU A 272 -6.06 -33.53 3.72
N GLY A 273 -5.84 -32.56 2.84
CA GLY A 273 -4.55 -31.89 2.68
C GLY A 273 -3.53 -32.72 1.89
N PHE A 274 -2.31 -32.25 1.87
CA PHE A 274 -1.22 -32.84 1.10
C PHE A 274 0.06 -32.92 1.92
N SER A 275 0.81 -34.01 1.78
CA SER A 275 2.20 -34.10 2.21
C SER A 275 3.14 -33.61 1.09
N GLU A 276 4.34 -33.15 1.44
CA GLU A 276 5.34 -32.72 0.43
C GLU A 276 5.64 -33.84 -0.59
N ALA A 277 5.81 -35.08 -0.12
CA ALA A 277 6.09 -36.22 -0.99
C ALA A 277 4.92 -36.52 -1.92
N GLY A 278 3.67 -36.48 -1.41
CA GLY A 278 2.46 -36.69 -2.19
C GLY A 278 2.29 -35.61 -3.26
N LEU A 279 2.44 -34.34 -2.90
CA LEU A 279 2.37 -33.22 -3.84
C LEU A 279 3.47 -33.30 -4.92
N ARG A 280 4.69 -33.69 -4.56
CA ARG A 280 5.81 -33.87 -5.49
C ARG A 280 5.49 -34.93 -6.52
N ALA A 281 4.92 -36.07 -6.11
CA ALA A 281 4.53 -37.14 -7.01
C ALA A 281 3.39 -36.73 -7.96
N LEU A 282 2.36 -36.07 -7.44
CA LEU A 282 1.23 -35.53 -8.22
C LEU A 282 1.69 -34.48 -9.24
N ALA A 283 2.57 -33.57 -8.81
CA ALA A 283 3.14 -32.56 -9.67
C ALA A 283 3.94 -33.15 -10.83
N ALA A 284 4.79 -34.15 -10.54
CA ALA A 284 5.58 -34.84 -11.56
C ALA A 284 4.68 -35.55 -12.58
N ALA A 285 3.61 -36.21 -12.13
CA ALA A 285 2.63 -36.83 -13.00
C ALA A 285 1.92 -35.84 -13.92
N GLY A 286 1.71 -34.59 -13.47
CA GLY A 286 1.12 -33.51 -14.24
C GLY A 286 2.13 -32.62 -14.99
N GLY A 287 3.40 -33.03 -15.11
CA GLY A 287 4.41 -32.28 -15.88
C GLY A 287 4.99 -31.07 -15.17
N LEU A 288 4.85 -30.98 -13.85
CA LEU A 288 5.41 -29.93 -13.00
C LEU A 288 6.49 -30.47 -12.06
N ARG A 289 7.41 -29.60 -11.67
CA ARG A 289 8.45 -29.87 -10.66
C ARG A 289 8.24 -28.97 -9.45
N LEU A 290 8.15 -29.58 -8.27
CA LEU A 290 8.12 -28.88 -7.01
C LEU A 290 9.50 -28.25 -6.73
N GLN A 291 9.54 -26.92 -6.62
CA GLN A 291 10.75 -26.13 -6.38
C GLN A 291 10.97 -25.85 -4.89
N SER A 292 9.89 -25.51 -4.21
CA SER A 292 9.90 -25.21 -2.78
C SER A 292 8.61 -25.66 -2.11
N TRP A 293 8.74 -25.99 -0.84
CA TRP A 293 7.66 -26.30 0.07
C TRP A 293 7.95 -25.67 1.41
N THR A 294 7.02 -24.90 1.97
CA THR A 294 7.15 -24.24 3.26
C THR A 294 5.86 -24.37 4.03
N VAL A 295 5.90 -25.01 5.19
CA VAL A 295 4.78 -25.01 6.12
C VAL A 295 4.71 -23.64 6.79
N LEU A 296 3.52 -23.04 6.79
CA LEU A 296 3.31 -21.73 7.40
C LEU A 296 3.26 -21.87 8.92
N PRO A 297 3.74 -20.84 9.65
CA PRO A 297 3.51 -20.77 11.08
C PRO A 297 2.00 -20.83 11.38
N PRO A 298 1.57 -21.53 12.43
CA PRO A 298 0.16 -21.58 12.79
C PRO A 298 -0.33 -20.19 13.21
N ASP A 299 -1.49 -19.80 12.71
CA ASP A 299 -2.19 -18.61 13.19
C ASP A 299 -2.97 -18.97 14.48
N PRO A 300 -2.69 -18.33 15.63
CA PRO A 300 -3.38 -18.62 16.88
C PRO A 300 -4.90 -18.41 16.82
N ALA A 301 -5.39 -17.59 15.90
CA ALA A 301 -6.82 -17.35 15.69
C ALA A 301 -7.47 -18.38 14.75
N ALA A 302 -6.69 -19.16 13.99
CA ALA A 302 -7.19 -20.15 13.07
C ALA A 302 -7.57 -21.46 13.79
N GLN A 303 -8.68 -22.06 13.38
CA GLN A 303 -9.13 -23.36 13.87
C GLN A 303 -8.89 -24.49 12.85
N GLY A 304 -8.46 -24.13 11.65
CA GLY A 304 -8.22 -25.05 10.54
C GLY A 304 -6.91 -25.86 10.68
N PRO A 305 -6.66 -26.78 9.74
CA PRO A 305 -5.38 -27.46 9.60
C PRO A 305 -4.23 -26.48 9.32
N GLY A 306 -3.00 -26.94 9.52
CA GLY A 306 -1.81 -26.20 9.09
C GLY A 306 -1.81 -25.96 7.57
N LEU A 307 -1.23 -24.87 7.14
CA LEU A 307 -1.12 -24.52 5.72
C LEU A 307 0.32 -24.63 5.24
N PHE A 308 0.48 -24.86 3.94
CA PHE A 308 1.77 -24.76 3.26
C PHE A 308 1.68 -23.83 2.06
N VAL A 309 2.82 -23.27 1.68
CA VAL A 309 3.02 -22.63 0.38
C VAL A 309 4.06 -23.43 -0.40
N ALA A 310 3.74 -23.71 -1.66
CA ALA A 310 4.64 -24.39 -2.57
C ALA A 310 4.80 -23.61 -3.87
N SER A 311 5.99 -23.70 -4.47
CA SER A 311 6.26 -23.18 -5.82
C SER A 311 6.55 -24.33 -6.75
N LEU A 312 5.89 -24.32 -7.91
CA LEU A 312 6.04 -25.34 -8.93
C LEU A 312 6.33 -24.70 -10.30
N GLN A 313 7.12 -25.40 -11.12
CA GLN A 313 7.43 -24.97 -12.48
C GLN A 313 7.23 -26.11 -13.48
N PRO A 314 6.91 -25.82 -14.75
CA PRO A 314 6.88 -26.82 -15.78
C PRO A 314 8.22 -27.57 -15.85
N LEU A 315 8.14 -28.88 -16.06
CA LEU A 315 9.32 -29.67 -16.45
C LEU A 315 9.85 -29.12 -17.78
N ALA A 316 11.15 -28.97 -17.90
CA ALA A 316 11.74 -28.63 -19.19
C ALA A 316 11.29 -29.67 -20.23
N PRO A 317 10.94 -29.27 -21.46
CA PRO A 317 10.72 -30.26 -22.52
C PRO A 317 11.97 -31.14 -22.63
N PRO A 318 11.80 -32.45 -22.91
CA PRO A 318 12.95 -33.29 -23.17
C PRO A 318 13.78 -32.67 -24.29
N ALA A 319 15.11 -32.63 -24.08
CA ALA A 319 16.05 -32.04 -25.01
C ALA A 319 16.05 -32.82 -26.37
#